data_f9206e68cfd970944d0f5a75a180a70d
#
_entry.id   f9206e68cfd970944d0f5a75a180a70d
#
_cell.length_a   1.000
_cell.length_b   1.000
_cell.length_c   1.000
_cell.angle_alpha   90.00
_cell.angle_beta   90.00
_cell.angle_gamma   90.00
#
_symmetry.space_group_name_H-M   'P 1'
#
loop_
_entity.id
_entity.type
_entity.pdbx_description
1 polymer ?
#
loop_
_entity_poly.entity_id
_entity_poly.type
_entity_poly.pdbx_seq_one_letter_code
_entity_poly.pdbx_strand_id
1 'polypeptide(L)'
;MKGSGRNISLTSYDDLFSTEETRQADAREQVLQIPLSELHPFKDHPFRVVDDDRMMETVESVKAYGVLVPAIACPLGDGGYEIVAGHRRKRACELAGLDTMPVIVRDLDDDESVIIMVDSNLQRENILPSERAKAYQMKLEAIKHQGARRDLTSSQVATKLRADQVVGAEAGVSKDVVHRYIRLNSLEQPLRDKVDSGELAFTPAVELSYLKPEEQQWLQNALDVTQQTPSLSQAQRIKKESKEGTLSEQGVMEIMSEEKKPLHNSVTLSHDTLKKYFPKSYTAKQMEKVIIKLLDNWLRSRQRAQER
;
A
#
# COMPACT_ATOMS: atom_id res chain seq x y z
N MET A 1 46.46 -35.96 -47.29
CA MET A 1 46.23 -35.83 -45.82
C MET A 1 46.15 -34.35 -45.47
N LYS A 2 44.94 -33.82 -45.20
CA LYS A 2 44.71 -32.43 -44.81
C LYS A 2 44.62 -32.37 -43.28
N GLY A 3 45.56 -31.66 -42.61
CA GLY A 3 45.58 -31.44 -41.21
C GLY A 3 44.47 -30.46 -40.79
N SER A 4 43.59 -30.87 -39.89
CA SER A 4 42.60 -30.04 -39.26
C SER A 4 43.26 -29.15 -38.19
N GLY A 5 43.39 -27.87 -38.46
CA GLY A 5 43.79 -26.87 -37.49
C GLY A 5 42.65 -26.65 -36.47
N ARG A 6 42.85 -27.06 -35.25
CA ARG A 6 41.99 -26.66 -34.12
C ARG A 6 42.24 -25.18 -33.79
N ASN A 7 41.24 -24.32 -34.03
CA ASN A 7 41.24 -22.96 -33.50
C ASN A 7 41.16 -23.04 -31.95
N ILE A 8 42.28 -22.82 -31.32
CA ILE A 8 42.34 -22.57 -29.87
C ILE A 8 42.00 -21.10 -29.70
N SER A 9 40.81 -20.79 -29.23
CA SER A 9 40.48 -19.45 -28.76
C SER A 9 41.28 -19.22 -27.47
N LEU A 10 42.27 -18.31 -27.57
CA LEU A 10 43.01 -17.86 -26.40
C LEU A 10 42.03 -17.04 -25.55
N THR A 11 41.77 -17.49 -24.33
CA THR A 11 41.13 -16.68 -23.27
C THR A 11 41.89 -15.38 -23.12
N SER A 12 41.15 -14.28 -22.95
CA SER A 12 41.75 -12.94 -22.76
C SER A 12 42.72 -12.97 -21.59
N TYR A 13 43.80 -12.20 -21.70
CA TYR A 13 44.85 -12.10 -20.68
C TYR A 13 44.26 -11.66 -19.33
N ASP A 14 43.15 -10.88 -19.33
CA ASP A 14 42.41 -10.43 -18.15
C ASP A 14 41.66 -11.56 -17.42
N ASP A 15 41.22 -12.60 -18.14
CA ASP A 15 40.54 -13.76 -17.55
C ASP A 15 41.50 -14.70 -16.77
N LEU A 16 42.80 -14.66 -17.07
CA LEU A 16 43.79 -15.51 -16.42
C LEU A 16 44.38 -14.92 -15.17
N PHE A 17 44.24 -13.59 -14.93
CA PHE A 17 44.82 -12.88 -13.79
C PHE A 17 43.76 -12.23 -12.88
N SER A 18 42.46 -12.37 -13.16
CA SER A 18 41.42 -11.94 -12.22
C SER A 18 41.37 -12.91 -11.05
N THR A 19 41.81 -12.45 -9.87
CA THR A 19 41.63 -13.18 -8.62
C THR A 19 40.16 -13.22 -8.21
N GLU A 20 39.78 -14.19 -7.38
CA GLU A 20 38.40 -14.20 -6.84
C GLU A 20 38.05 -12.91 -6.09
N GLU A 21 39.03 -12.25 -5.50
CA GLU A 21 38.89 -10.93 -4.88
C GLU A 21 38.56 -9.83 -5.89
N THR A 22 39.16 -9.87 -7.09
CA THR A 22 38.85 -8.92 -8.18
C THR A 22 37.47 -9.17 -8.76
N ARG A 23 37.04 -10.43 -8.91
CA ARG A 23 35.66 -10.80 -9.32
C ARG A 23 34.63 -10.42 -8.26
N GLN A 24 34.98 -10.53 -6.97
CA GLN A 24 34.11 -10.06 -5.87
C GLN A 24 34.11 -8.53 -5.75
N ALA A 25 35.14 -7.84 -6.15
CA ALA A 25 35.19 -6.37 -6.21
C ALA A 25 34.35 -5.83 -7.39
N ASP A 26 34.38 -6.50 -8.55
CA ASP A 26 33.52 -6.17 -9.69
C ASP A 26 32.04 -6.50 -9.45
N ALA A 27 31.77 -7.49 -8.57
CA ALA A 27 30.42 -7.80 -8.09
C ALA A 27 29.94 -6.85 -6.97
N ARG A 28 30.78 -5.94 -6.44
CA ARG A 28 30.35 -4.89 -5.53
C ARG A 28 29.60 -3.83 -6.29
N GLU A 29 28.39 -3.57 -5.85
CA GLU A 29 27.53 -2.50 -6.40
C GLU A 29 28.30 -1.18 -6.39
N GLN A 30 28.63 -0.68 -7.58
CA GLN A 30 29.34 0.60 -7.71
C GLN A 30 28.34 1.75 -7.60
N VAL A 31 28.67 2.75 -6.78
CA VAL A 31 27.93 4.00 -6.69
C VAL A 31 28.45 4.94 -7.76
N LEU A 32 27.60 5.27 -8.72
CA LEU A 32 27.94 6.18 -9.82
C LEU A 32 27.28 7.55 -9.57
N GLN A 33 27.98 8.64 -9.96
CA GLN A 33 27.40 9.98 -10.01
C GLN A 33 26.71 10.17 -11.37
N ILE A 34 25.38 10.10 -11.37
CA ILE A 34 24.58 10.19 -12.62
C ILE A 34 23.93 11.57 -12.71
N PRO A 35 23.96 12.22 -13.88
CA PRO A 35 23.25 13.47 -14.12
C PRO A 35 21.74 13.29 -13.88
N LEU A 36 21.11 14.27 -13.22
CA LEU A 36 19.67 14.23 -12.94
C LEU A 36 18.83 14.19 -14.23
N SER A 37 19.35 14.74 -15.32
CA SER A 37 18.74 14.72 -16.64
C SER A 37 18.65 13.33 -17.28
N GLU A 38 19.55 12.41 -16.90
CA GLU A 38 19.56 11.02 -17.39
C GLU A 38 18.71 10.07 -16.51
N LEU A 39 18.17 10.58 -15.39
CA LEU A 39 17.36 9.81 -14.48
C LEU A 39 15.87 10.01 -14.78
N HIS A 40 15.21 8.99 -15.28
CA HIS A 40 13.80 8.99 -15.61
C HIS A 40 12.96 8.39 -14.45
N PRO A 41 11.72 8.88 -14.27
CA PRO A 41 10.84 8.30 -13.25
C PRO A 41 10.40 6.90 -13.65
N PHE A 42 10.17 6.02 -12.66
CA PHE A 42 9.63 4.68 -12.89
C PHE A 42 8.27 4.76 -13.59
N LYS A 43 8.09 3.93 -14.61
CA LYS A 43 6.82 3.85 -15.35
C LYS A 43 5.69 3.46 -14.40
N ASP A 44 4.57 4.19 -14.46
CA ASP A 44 3.38 3.94 -13.65
C ASP A 44 3.61 3.97 -12.13
N HIS A 45 4.63 4.71 -11.65
CA HIS A 45 4.97 4.84 -10.24
C HIS A 45 3.73 5.16 -9.38
N PRO A 46 3.37 4.32 -8.40
CA PRO A 46 2.11 4.49 -7.66
C PRO A 46 2.18 5.59 -6.60
N PHE A 47 3.37 5.95 -6.12
CA PHE A 47 3.57 6.86 -5.00
C PHE A 47 3.85 8.27 -5.48
N ARG A 48 3.09 9.24 -4.99
CA ARG A 48 3.28 10.65 -5.33
C ARG A 48 4.54 11.21 -4.66
N VAL A 49 5.27 12.02 -5.39
CA VAL A 49 6.33 12.86 -4.85
C VAL A 49 5.74 14.25 -4.63
N VAL A 50 5.59 14.65 -3.37
CA VAL A 50 5.00 15.93 -2.98
C VAL A 50 6.07 16.80 -2.34
N ASP A 51 6.07 18.09 -2.69
CA ASP A 51 6.96 19.09 -2.12
C ASP A 51 6.34 19.62 -0.80
N ASP A 52 6.35 18.74 0.22
CA ASP A 52 5.87 18.99 1.58
C ASP A 52 7.01 19.47 2.51
N ASP A 53 6.70 19.82 3.75
CA ASP A 53 7.69 20.26 4.75
C ASP A 53 8.82 19.21 4.94
N ARG A 54 8.48 17.92 4.91
CA ARG A 54 9.46 16.82 4.97
C ARG A 54 10.35 16.78 3.72
N MET A 55 9.86 17.21 2.57
CA MET A 55 10.69 17.37 1.38
C MET A 55 11.69 18.49 1.60
N MET A 56 11.27 19.63 2.17
CA MET A 56 12.15 20.75 2.45
C MET A 56 13.25 20.38 3.46
N GLU A 57 12.93 19.62 4.50
CA GLU A 57 13.95 19.04 5.41
C GLU A 57 14.95 18.16 4.65
N THR A 58 14.47 17.35 3.70
CA THR A 58 15.33 16.51 2.84
C THR A 58 16.23 17.37 1.96
N VAL A 59 15.71 18.46 1.39
CA VAL A 59 16.48 19.42 0.59
C VAL A 59 17.58 20.09 1.40
N GLU A 60 17.29 20.53 2.63
CA GLU A 60 18.29 21.10 3.53
C GLU A 60 19.39 20.11 3.89
N SER A 61 19.01 18.85 4.18
CA SER A 61 19.97 17.77 4.44
C SER A 61 20.85 17.51 3.20
N VAL A 62 20.25 17.47 2.01
CA VAL A 62 20.99 17.25 0.75
C VAL A 62 21.94 18.41 0.46
N LYS A 63 21.56 19.66 0.74
CA LYS A 63 22.46 20.84 0.63
C LYS A 63 23.63 20.77 1.59
N ALA A 64 23.39 20.32 2.83
CA ALA A 64 24.42 20.31 3.87
C ALA A 64 25.39 19.13 3.75
N TYR A 65 24.89 17.94 3.40
CA TYR A 65 25.66 16.69 3.48
C TYR A 65 25.69 15.90 2.17
N GLY A 66 25.04 16.37 1.11
CA GLY A 66 24.81 15.60 -0.09
C GLY A 66 23.80 14.46 0.10
N VAL A 67 23.69 13.58 -0.87
CA VAL A 67 22.82 12.39 -0.80
C VAL A 67 23.59 11.27 -0.10
N LEU A 68 23.26 11.00 1.16
CA LEU A 68 23.95 10.01 1.99
C LEU A 68 23.67 8.55 1.58
N VAL A 69 22.45 8.28 1.09
CA VAL A 69 22.05 6.94 0.64
C VAL A 69 21.80 6.99 -0.86
N PRO A 70 22.53 6.25 -1.69
CA PRO A 70 22.36 6.29 -3.14
C PRO A 70 20.97 5.80 -3.57
N ALA A 71 20.48 6.32 -4.70
CA ALA A 71 19.28 5.79 -5.35
C ALA A 71 19.60 4.44 -6.02
N ILE A 72 18.55 3.70 -6.41
CA ILE A 72 18.66 2.49 -7.23
C ILE A 72 18.01 2.79 -8.58
N ALA A 73 18.69 2.48 -9.66
CA ALA A 73 18.16 2.65 -11.02
C ALA A 73 18.57 1.49 -11.92
N CYS A 74 17.79 1.28 -12.99
CA CYS A 74 18.04 0.33 -14.06
C CYS A 74 18.45 1.07 -15.34
N PRO A 75 19.36 0.55 -16.14
CA PRO A 75 19.70 1.12 -17.44
C PRO A 75 18.50 0.96 -18.40
N LEU A 76 18.22 2.01 -19.18
CA LEU A 76 17.23 1.96 -20.27
C LEU A 76 17.92 1.63 -21.58
N GLY A 77 17.26 0.84 -22.44
CA GLY A 77 17.82 0.41 -23.72
C GLY A 77 18.05 1.52 -24.73
N ASP A 78 17.36 2.65 -24.59
CA ASP A 78 17.47 3.87 -25.42
C ASP A 78 18.40 4.94 -24.80
N GLY A 79 19.05 4.63 -23.71
CA GLY A 79 19.95 5.49 -22.96
C GLY A 79 19.31 6.12 -21.73
N GLY A 80 20.14 6.48 -20.74
CA GLY A 80 19.71 6.93 -19.44
C GLY A 80 19.32 5.80 -18.49
N TYR A 81 18.66 6.15 -17.39
CA TYR A 81 18.35 5.22 -16.30
C TYR A 81 16.94 5.46 -15.77
N GLU A 82 16.20 4.40 -15.49
CA GLU A 82 14.92 4.44 -14.79
C GLU A 82 15.13 4.28 -13.28
N ILE A 83 14.62 5.21 -12.47
CA ILE A 83 14.78 5.17 -11.02
C ILE A 83 13.80 4.15 -10.44
N VAL A 84 14.30 3.10 -9.81
CA VAL A 84 13.52 2.10 -9.08
C VAL A 84 13.24 2.56 -7.65
N ALA A 85 14.25 3.13 -6.97
CA ALA A 85 14.10 3.66 -5.61
C ALA A 85 14.88 4.96 -5.43
N GLY A 86 14.26 5.98 -4.85
CA GLY A 86 14.91 7.26 -4.56
C GLY A 86 14.31 8.48 -5.24
N HIS A 87 13.09 8.42 -5.75
CA HIS A 87 12.39 9.54 -6.41
C HIS A 87 12.36 10.82 -5.56
N ARG A 88 12.11 10.73 -4.24
CA ARG A 88 12.16 11.90 -3.33
C ARG A 88 13.58 12.47 -3.24
N ARG A 89 14.62 11.64 -3.27
CA ARG A 89 16.03 12.08 -3.25
C ARG A 89 16.40 12.82 -4.54
N LYS A 90 15.95 12.29 -5.71
CA LYS A 90 16.10 13.00 -6.98
C LYS A 90 15.44 14.38 -6.91
N ARG A 91 14.16 14.43 -6.47
CA ARG A 91 13.43 15.69 -6.33
C ARG A 91 14.13 16.68 -5.39
N ALA A 92 14.65 16.19 -4.27
CA ALA A 92 15.42 17.02 -3.34
C ALA A 92 16.71 17.56 -3.96
N CYS A 93 17.43 16.78 -4.78
CA CYS A 93 18.60 17.23 -5.53
C CYS A 93 18.24 18.32 -6.54
N GLU A 94 17.13 18.17 -7.28
CA GLU A 94 16.61 19.18 -8.20
C GLU A 94 16.33 20.51 -7.48
N LEU A 95 15.62 20.44 -6.33
CA LEU A 95 15.30 21.62 -5.50
C LEU A 95 16.55 22.21 -4.82
N ALA A 96 17.56 21.40 -4.53
CA ALA A 96 18.84 21.84 -3.99
C ALA A 96 19.76 22.47 -5.04
N GLY A 97 19.44 22.33 -6.35
CA GLY A 97 20.23 22.86 -7.46
C GLY A 97 21.50 22.03 -7.73
N LEU A 98 21.46 20.72 -7.48
CA LEU A 98 22.52 19.77 -7.83
C LEU A 98 22.30 19.26 -9.27
N ASP A 99 23.41 19.02 -9.99
CA ASP A 99 23.38 18.49 -11.37
C ASP A 99 23.40 16.95 -11.39
N THR A 100 23.96 16.32 -10.36
CA THR A 100 24.14 14.87 -10.27
C THR A 100 23.70 14.34 -8.93
N MET A 101 23.44 13.02 -8.85
CA MET A 101 23.22 12.31 -7.58
C MET A 101 23.89 10.92 -7.60
N PRO A 102 24.25 10.37 -6.42
CA PRO A 102 24.77 9.02 -6.31
C PRO A 102 23.67 7.97 -6.56
N VAL A 103 23.96 7.03 -7.44
CA VAL A 103 23.04 5.97 -7.88
C VAL A 103 23.78 4.63 -7.94
N ILE A 104 23.14 3.57 -7.45
CA ILE A 104 23.53 2.20 -7.69
C ILE A 104 22.76 1.73 -8.92
N VAL A 105 23.49 1.39 -9.98
CA VAL A 105 22.89 0.84 -11.19
C VAL A 105 22.82 -0.68 -11.08
N ARG A 106 21.62 -1.23 -11.26
CA ARG A 106 21.36 -2.67 -11.27
C ARG A 106 20.69 -3.07 -12.58
N ASP A 107 21.08 -4.20 -13.11
CA ASP A 107 20.38 -4.84 -14.22
C ASP A 107 19.28 -5.74 -13.62
N LEU A 108 18.08 -5.17 -13.51
CA LEU A 108 16.91 -5.82 -12.95
C LEU A 108 15.87 -6.02 -14.05
N ASP A 109 15.14 -7.14 -13.98
CA ASP A 109 13.96 -7.27 -14.84
C ASP A 109 12.79 -6.40 -14.32
N ASP A 110 11.74 -6.27 -15.15
CA ASP A 110 10.57 -5.41 -14.83
C ASP A 110 9.89 -5.84 -13.54
N ASP A 111 9.76 -7.15 -13.28
CA ASP A 111 9.12 -7.68 -12.09
C ASP A 111 9.97 -7.43 -10.83
N GLU A 112 11.27 -7.60 -10.91
CA GLU A 112 12.22 -7.31 -9.82
C GLU A 112 12.21 -5.81 -9.49
N SER A 113 12.21 -4.97 -10.50
CA SER A 113 12.15 -3.51 -10.37
C SER A 113 10.86 -3.08 -9.66
N VAL A 114 9.71 -3.64 -10.04
CA VAL A 114 8.42 -3.40 -9.36
C VAL A 114 8.48 -3.82 -7.90
N ILE A 115 9.00 -5.00 -7.58
CA ILE A 115 9.08 -5.50 -6.21
C ILE A 115 9.93 -4.58 -5.34
N ILE A 116 11.15 -4.22 -5.80
CA ILE A 116 12.05 -3.33 -5.08
C ILE A 116 11.42 -1.94 -4.88
N MET A 117 10.80 -1.38 -5.93
CA MET A 117 10.12 -0.10 -5.87
C MET A 117 9.00 -0.11 -4.82
N VAL A 118 8.14 -1.13 -4.82
CA VAL A 118 7.04 -1.25 -3.86
C VAL A 118 7.57 -1.43 -2.44
N ASP A 119 8.54 -2.33 -2.21
CA ASP A 119 9.07 -2.62 -0.87
C ASP A 119 9.77 -1.42 -0.25
N SER A 120 10.53 -0.66 -1.04
CA SER A 120 11.19 0.56 -0.56
C SER A 120 10.20 1.66 -0.11
N ASN A 121 8.94 1.58 -0.56
CA ASN A 121 7.91 2.57 -0.26
C ASN A 121 6.86 2.10 0.75
N LEU A 122 6.53 0.78 0.81
CA LEU A 122 5.50 0.25 1.73
C LEU A 122 5.83 0.45 3.22
N GLN A 123 7.08 0.71 3.55
CA GLN A 123 7.52 0.98 4.93
C GLN A 123 7.26 2.43 5.38
N ARG A 124 6.78 3.30 4.47
CA ARG A 124 6.45 4.69 4.84
C ARG A 124 5.20 4.74 5.71
N GLU A 125 5.19 5.62 6.71
CA GLU A 125 4.06 5.80 7.63
C GLU A 125 2.80 6.34 6.95
N ASN A 126 2.96 7.27 6.00
CA ASN A 126 1.85 7.99 5.37
C ASN A 126 1.75 7.64 3.87
N ILE A 127 1.19 6.47 3.57
CA ILE A 127 0.86 6.06 2.21
C ILE A 127 -0.66 6.21 2.03
N LEU A 128 -1.07 6.89 0.98
CA LEU A 128 -2.49 7.03 0.65
C LEU A 128 -3.12 5.67 0.34
N PRO A 129 -4.41 5.46 0.68
CA PRO A 129 -5.11 4.21 0.39
C PRO A 129 -5.05 3.81 -1.09
N SER A 130 -5.18 4.76 -2.01
CA SER A 130 -5.09 4.53 -3.45
C SER A 130 -3.69 4.11 -3.90
N GLU A 131 -2.64 4.75 -3.35
CA GLU A 131 -1.25 4.40 -3.63
C GLU A 131 -0.94 2.98 -3.15
N ARG A 132 -1.38 2.63 -1.94
CA ARG A 132 -1.23 1.29 -1.38
C ARG A 132 -1.99 0.24 -2.19
N ALA A 133 -3.17 0.58 -2.69
CA ALA A 133 -3.97 -0.29 -3.55
C ALA A 133 -3.25 -0.62 -4.86
N LYS A 134 -2.70 0.40 -5.54
CA LYS A 134 -1.94 0.23 -6.77
C LYS A 134 -0.64 -0.53 -6.54
N ALA A 135 0.09 -0.20 -5.46
CA ALA A 135 1.33 -0.87 -5.09
C ALA A 135 1.14 -2.36 -4.81
N TYR A 136 0.11 -2.74 -4.05
CA TYR A 136 -0.21 -4.15 -3.81
C TYR A 136 -0.60 -4.89 -5.09
N GLN A 137 -1.35 -4.26 -6.00
CA GLN A 137 -1.69 -4.86 -7.28
C GLN A 137 -0.43 -5.12 -8.11
N MET A 138 0.43 -4.12 -8.29
CA MET A 138 1.66 -4.23 -9.05
C MET A 138 2.58 -5.34 -8.50
N LYS A 139 2.79 -5.36 -7.17
CA LYS A 139 3.62 -6.40 -6.53
C LYS A 139 3.01 -7.79 -6.67
N LEU A 140 1.70 -7.93 -6.52
CA LEU A 140 1.01 -9.20 -6.70
C LEU A 140 1.14 -9.75 -8.12
N GLU A 141 1.06 -8.89 -9.13
CA GLU A 141 1.25 -9.23 -10.54
C GLU A 141 2.69 -9.64 -10.82
N ALA A 142 3.68 -8.88 -10.34
CA ALA A 142 5.10 -9.18 -10.50
C ALA A 142 5.47 -10.56 -9.89
N ILE A 143 5.03 -10.84 -8.65
CA ILE A 143 5.29 -12.15 -8.01
C ILE A 143 4.62 -13.30 -8.77
N LYS A 144 3.42 -13.10 -9.33
CA LYS A 144 2.75 -14.11 -10.17
C LYS A 144 3.53 -14.40 -11.44
N HIS A 145 4.05 -13.36 -12.12
CA HIS A 145 4.86 -13.51 -13.34
C HIS A 145 6.16 -14.26 -13.04
N GLN A 146 6.88 -13.92 -11.97
CA GLN A 146 8.08 -14.65 -11.55
C GLN A 146 7.77 -16.11 -11.19
N GLY A 147 6.64 -16.37 -10.52
CA GLY A 147 6.19 -17.72 -10.21
C GLY A 147 5.93 -18.55 -11.46
N ALA A 148 5.27 -18.00 -12.46
CA ALA A 148 5.01 -18.67 -13.73
C ALA A 148 6.32 -18.99 -14.51
N ARG A 149 7.30 -18.08 -14.52
CA ARG A 149 8.62 -18.32 -15.12
C ARG A 149 9.39 -19.45 -14.43
N ARG A 150 9.37 -19.51 -13.10
CA ARG A 150 10.03 -20.58 -12.32
C ARG A 150 9.40 -21.95 -12.51
N ASP A 151 8.08 -22.04 -12.71
CA ASP A 151 7.37 -23.31 -12.95
C ASP A 151 7.75 -23.95 -14.29
N LEU A 152 8.17 -23.16 -15.26
CA LEU A 152 8.68 -23.66 -16.55
C LEU A 152 10.09 -24.26 -16.43
N THR A 153 10.82 -24.00 -15.34
CA THR A 153 12.24 -24.34 -15.19
C THR A 153 12.55 -25.36 -14.09
N SER A 154 11.64 -25.65 -13.15
CA SER A 154 11.95 -26.58 -12.02
C SER A 154 10.78 -27.46 -11.61
N SER A 155 11.03 -28.77 -11.57
CA SER A 155 10.15 -29.81 -11.03
C SER A 155 10.46 -30.09 -9.54
N GLN A 156 10.35 -29.12 -8.66
CA GLN A 156 10.41 -29.37 -7.22
C GLN A 156 9.14 -28.91 -6.52
N VAL A 157 8.50 -29.85 -5.80
CA VAL A 157 7.35 -29.65 -4.93
C VAL A 157 7.80 -28.84 -3.70
N ALA A 158 8.00 -27.55 -3.87
CA ALA A 158 8.03 -26.62 -2.76
C ALA A 158 6.59 -26.20 -2.49
N THR A 159 6.18 -26.15 -1.23
CA THR A 159 4.87 -25.67 -0.79
C THR A 159 4.68 -24.24 -1.32
N LYS A 160 3.97 -24.12 -2.45
CA LYS A 160 3.79 -22.85 -3.17
C LYS A 160 2.93 -21.94 -2.33
N LEU A 161 3.56 -21.05 -1.56
CA LEU A 161 2.84 -19.94 -0.95
C LEU A 161 2.18 -19.14 -2.08
N ARG A 162 0.89 -18.87 -1.96
CA ARG A 162 0.18 -18.06 -2.94
C ARG A 162 0.76 -16.64 -2.92
N ALA A 163 0.87 -16.02 -4.09
CA ALA A 163 1.43 -14.66 -4.22
C ALA A 163 0.75 -13.64 -3.29
N ASP A 164 -0.58 -13.76 -3.07
CA ASP A 164 -1.34 -12.90 -2.16
C ASP A 164 -0.91 -13.08 -0.67
N GLN A 165 -0.51 -14.29 -0.29
CA GLN A 165 0.00 -14.57 1.05
C GLN A 165 1.42 -14.01 1.24
N VAL A 166 2.25 -14.07 0.21
CA VAL A 166 3.60 -13.49 0.23
C VAL A 166 3.52 -11.98 0.41
N VAL A 167 2.74 -11.30 -0.44
CA VAL A 167 2.52 -9.84 -0.33
C VAL A 167 1.99 -9.45 1.05
N GLY A 168 1.02 -10.22 1.58
CA GLY A 168 0.47 -9.95 2.91
C GLY A 168 1.49 -10.12 4.04
N ALA A 169 2.27 -11.21 4.01
CA ALA A 169 3.28 -11.51 5.02
C ALA A 169 4.38 -10.43 5.06
N GLU A 170 4.89 -10.01 3.90
CA GLU A 170 5.92 -8.98 3.79
C GLU A 170 5.42 -7.59 4.20
N ALA A 171 4.14 -7.29 3.94
CA ALA A 171 3.50 -6.05 4.37
C ALA A 171 2.98 -6.09 5.83
N GLY A 172 3.11 -7.22 6.54
CA GLY A 172 2.62 -7.39 7.91
C GLY A 172 1.09 -7.39 8.03
N VAL A 173 0.36 -7.75 6.95
CA VAL A 173 -1.11 -7.77 6.90
C VAL A 173 -1.63 -9.12 6.38
N SER A 174 -2.93 -9.39 6.60
CA SER A 174 -3.54 -10.57 6.01
C SER A 174 -3.77 -10.41 4.50
N LYS A 175 -3.80 -11.54 3.77
CA LYS A 175 -4.15 -11.56 2.33
C LYS A 175 -5.49 -10.86 2.04
N ASP A 176 -6.46 -10.98 2.94
CA ASP A 176 -7.78 -10.36 2.77
C ASP A 176 -7.69 -8.84 2.81
N VAL A 177 -6.79 -8.30 3.64
CA VAL A 177 -6.49 -6.86 3.66
C VAL A 177 -5.85 -6.43 2.35
N VAL A 178 -4.90 -7.20 1.80
CA VAL A 178 -4.30 -6.94 0.48
C VAL A 178 -5.38 -6.86 -0.60
N HIS A 179 -6.27 -7.86 -0.67
CA HIS A 179 -7.37 -7.86 -1.65
C HIS A 179 -8.34 -6.69 -1.47
N ARG A 180 -8.64 -6.28 -0.24
CA ARG A 180 -9.48 -5.11 0.03
C ARG A 180 -8.85 -3.81 -0.48
N TYR A 181 -7.54 -3.63 -0.30
CA TYR A 181 -6.83 -2.49 -0.89
C TYR A 181 -6.86 -2.55 -2.43
N ILE A 182 -6.47 -3.67 -3.03
CA ILE A 182 -6.48 -3.84 -4.50
C ILE A 182 -7.86 -3.51 -5.07
N ARG A 183 -8.93 -3.88 -4.36
CA ARG A 183 -10.30 -3.61 -4.80
C ARG A 183 -10.60 -2.12 -4.97
N LEU A 184 -9.95 -1.23 -4.22
CA LEU A 184 -10.11 0.22 -4.39
C LEU A 184 -9.71 0.72 -5.78
N ASN A 185 -8.85 -0.01 -6.50
CA ASN A 185 -8.47 0.35 -7.88
C ASN A 185 -9.66 0.30 -8.86
N SER A 186 -10.76 -0.36 -8.49
CA SER A 186 -12.00 -0.39 -9.27
C SER A 186 -12.92 0.81 -9.03
N LEU A 187 -12.57 1.71 -8.11
CA LEU A 187 -13.28 2.98 -7.94
C LEU A 187 -12.86 3.97 -9.03
N GLU A 188 -13.81 4.79 -9.46
CA GLU A 188 -13.52 5.96 -10.29
C GLU A 188 -12.64 6.97 -9.52
N GLN A 189 -11.84 7.77 -10.27
CA GLN A 189 -10.85 8.66 -9.67
C GLN A 189 -11.44 9.60 -8.61
N PRO A 190 -12.60 10.27 -8.82
CA PRO A 190 -13.15 11.18 -7.81
C PRO A 190 -13.51 10.49 -6.49
N LEU A 191 -13.98 9.22 -6.55
CA LEU A 191 -14.27 8.45 -5.35
C LEU A 191 -12.98 7.99 -4.63
N ARG A 192 -11.93 7.67 -5.38
CA ARG A 192 -10.60 7.37 -4.80
C ARG A 192 -10.02 8.58 -4.09
N ASP A 193 -10.14 9.78 -4.69
CA ASP A 193 -9.65 11.01 -4.07
C ASP A 193 -10.40 11.31 -2.75
N LYS A 194 -11.71 11.01 -2.66
CA LYS A 194 -12.48 11.09 -1.41
C LYS A 194 -12.02 10.05 -0.36
N VAL A 195 -11.52 8.89 -0.79
CA VAL A 195 -10.90 7.91 0.15
C VAL A 195 -9.55 8.41 0.64
N ASP A 196 -8.75 8.98 -0.23
CA ASP A 196 -7.43 9.49 0.08
C ASP A 196 -7.50 10.73 1.00
N SER A 197 -8.50 11.59 0.83
CA SER A 197 -8.77 12.74 1.72
C SER A 197 -9.37 12.32 3.08
N GLY A 198 -9.83 11.07 3.21
CA GLY A 198 -10.51 10.58 4.41
C GLY A 198 -12.00 10.96 4.50
N GLU A 199 -12.55 11.65 3.51
CA GLU A 199 -13.98 11.92 3.42
C GLU A 199 -14.79 10.62 3.34
N LEU A 200 -14.41 9.71 2.43
CA LEU A 200 -15.01 8.40 2.30
C LEU A 200 -14.20 7.36 3.07
N ALA A 201 -14.80 6.77 4.10
CA ALA A 201 -14.12 5.77 4.92
C ALA A 201 -13.77 4.51 4.11
N PHE A 202 -12.60 3.90 4.40
CA PHE A 202 -12.05 2.75 3.69
C PHE A 202 -13.03 1.58 3.54
N THR A 203 -13.70 1.19 4.62
CA THR A 203 -14.59 0.00 4.60
C THR A 203 -15.83 0.19 3.71
N PRO A 204 -16.61 1.29 3.81
CA PRO A 204 -17.63 1.62 2.83
C PRO A 204 -17.10 1.69 1.39
N ALA A 205 -15.93 2.31 1.18
CA ALA A 205 -15.33 2.44 -0.14
C ALA A 205 -15.06 1.07 -0.81
N VAL A 206 -14.57 0.09 -0.04
CA VAL A 206 -14.38 -1.29 -0.52
C VAL A 206 -15.72 -1.92 -0.95
N GLU A 207 -16.81 -1.70 -0.21
CA GLU A 207 -18.13 -2.20 -0.63
C GLU A 207 -18.64 -1.52 -1.90
N LEU A 208 -18.43 -0.21 -2.03
CA LEU A 208 -18.85 0.59 -3.18
C LEU A 208 -18.00 0.33 -4.44
N SER A 209 -16.80 -0.17 -4.28
CA SER A 209 -15.94 -0.55 -5.42
C SER A 209 -16.48 -1.72 -6.26
N TYR A 210 -17.55 -2.39 -5.80
CA TYR A 210 -18.25 -3.42 -6.57
C TYR A 210 -19.31 -2.86 -7.52
N LEU A 211 -19.61 -1.57 -7.45
CA LEU A 211 -20.54 -0.88 -8.34
C LEU A 211 -19.97 -0.78 -9.77
N LYS A 212 -20.87 -0.77 -10.74
CA LYS A 212 -20.53 -0.48 -12.13
C LYS A 212 -20.13 0.99 -12.30
N PRO A 213 -19.36 1.36 -13.34
CA PRO A 213 -18.95 2.76 -13.54
C PRO A 213 -20.12 3.76 -13.54
N GLU A 214 -21.24 3.44 -14.19
CA GLU A 214 -22.44 4.29 -14.21
C GLU A 214 -23.04 4.45 -12.80
N GLU A 215 -23.10 3.40 -12.02
CA GLU A 215 -23.62 3.41 -10.65
C GLU A 215 -22.70 4.21 -9.71
N GLN A 216 -21.38 4.20 -9.97
CA GLN A 216 -20.41 5.04 -9.24
C GLN A 216 -20.63 6.53 -9.54
N GLN A 217 -21.05 6.89 -10.77
CA GLN A 217 -21.40 8.28 -11.09
C GLN A 217 -22.67 8.72 -10.34
N TRP A 218 -23.69 7.86 -10.25
CA TRP A 218 -24.91 8.15 -9.44
C TRP A 218 -24.54 8.36 -7.96
N LEU A 219 -23.65 7.52 -7.45
CA LEU A 219 -23.15 7.67 -6.07
C LEU A 219 -22.43 9.00 -5.89
N GLN A 220 -21.56 9.39 -6.83
CA GLN A 220 -20.86 10.66 -6.77
C GLN A 220 -21.83 11.84 -6.76
N ASN A 221 -22.82 11.85 -7.66
CA ASN A 221 -23.88 12.86 -7.68
C ASN A 221 -24.61 12.92 -6.32
N ALA A 222 -24.93 11.77 -5.74
CA ALA A 222 -25.60 11.72 -4.44
C ALA A 222 -24.70 12.27 -3.30
N LEU A 223 -23.39 11.98 -3.31
CA LEU A 223 -22.43 12.54 -2.36
C LEU A 223 -22.36 14.06 -2.46
N ASP A 224 -22.32 14.59 -3.69
CA ASP A 224 -22.19 16.03 -3.96
C ASP A 224 -23.49 16.79 -3.61
N VAL A 225 -24.67 16.18 -3.79
CA VAL A 225 -25.97 16.77 -3.43
C VAL A 225 -26.21 16.70 -1.93
N THR A 226 -25.99 15.54 -1.31
CA THR A 226 -26.32 15.33 0.12
C THR A 226 -25.23 15.85 1.06
N GLN A 227 -24.01 16.07 0.55
CA GLN A 227 -22.82 16.39 1.36
C GLN A 227 -22.60 15.40 2.52
N GLN A 228 -23.09 14.17 2.34
CA GLN A 228 -22.96 13.11 3.33
C GLN A 228 -22.23 11.92 2.72
N THR A 229 -21.40 11.25 3.54
CA THR A 229 -20.72 10.03 3.15
C THR A 229 -21.52 8.80 3.59
N PRO A 230 -21.56 7.71 2.84
CA PRO A 230 -22.34 6.54 3.21
C PRO A 230 -21.77 5.84 4.43
N SER A 231 -22.64 5.39 5.30
CA SER A 231 -22.30 4.42 6.34
C SER A 231 -22.03 3.05 5.72
N LEU A 232 -21.40 2.15 6.48
CA LEU A 232 -21.16 0.78 6.01
C LEU A 232 -22.50 0.07 5.63
N SER A 233 -23.56 0.27 6.40
CA SER A 233 -24.87 -0.34 6.12
C SER A 233 -25.49 0.18 4.83
N GLN A 234 -25.38 1.49 4.56
CA GLN A 234 -25.82 2.09 3.30
C GLN A 234 -24.99 1.56 2.12
N ALA A 235 -23.67 1.52 2.24
CA ALA A 235 -22.78 0.98 1.20
C ALA A 235 -23.10 -0.49 0.88
N GLN A 236 -23.37 -1.32 1.88
CA GLN A 236 -23.77 -2.72 1.69
C GLN A 236 -25.13 -2.86 1.00
N ARG A 237 -26.10 -2.01 1.31
CA ARG A 237 -27.41 -2.00 0.63
C ARG A 237 -27.26 -1.60 -0.82
N ILE A 238 -26.56 -0.51 -1.12
CA ILE A 238 -26.28 -0.06 -2.48
C ILE A 238 -25.61 -1.18 -3.29
N LYS A 239 -24.56 -1.83 -2.72
CA LYS A 239 -23.92 -2.99 -3.36
C LYS A 239 -24.87 -4.15 -3.60
N LYS A 240 -25.76 -4.45 -2.66
CA LYS A 240 -26.74 -5.53 -2.78
C LYS A 240 -27.71 -5.26 -3.92
N GLU A 241 -28.29 -4.06 -3.97
CA GLU A 241 -29.22 -3.66 -5.03
C GLU A 241 -28.55 -3.62 -6.42
N SER A 242 -27.28 -3.16 -6.48
CA SER A 242 -26.46 -3.26 -7.70
C SER A 242 -26.30 -4.70 -8.18
N LYS A 243 -25.98 -5.62 -7.26
CA LYS A 243 -25.83 -7.05 -7.57
C LYS A 243 -27.14 -7.70 -8.05
N GLU A 244 -28.29 -7.27 -7.49
CA GLU A 244 -29.63 -7.72 -7.86
C GLU A 244 -30.13 -7.05 -9.15
N GLY A 245 -29.44 -6.01 -9.65
CA GLY A 245 -29.81 -5.26 -10.85
C GLY A 245 -31.01 -4.33 -10.63
N THR A 246 -31.35 -4.03 -9.39
CA THR A 246 -32.48 -3.16 -8.99
C THR A 246 -32.06 -1.75 -8.65
N LEU A 247 -30.73 -1.47 -8.57
CA LEU A 247 -30.21 -0.16 -8.22
C LEU A 247 -30.56 0.87 -9.31
N SER A 248 -31.05 2.03 -8.88
CA SER A 248 -31.31 3.19 -9.71
C SER A 248 -30.69 4.45 -9.11
N GLU A 249 -30.54 5.51 -9.89
CA GLU A 249 -30.03 6.80 -9.39
C GLU A 249 -30.87 7.34 -8.24
N GLN A 250 -32.21 7.22 -8.36
CA GLN A 250 -33.14 7.59 -7.29
C GLN A 250 -32.95 6.73 -6.04
N GLY A 251 -32.77 5.41 -6.20
CA GLY A 251 -32.51 4.49 -5.08
C GLY A 251 -31.22 4.85 -4.34
N VAL A 252 -30.15 5.20 -5.06
CA VAL A 252 -28.91 5.70 -4.43
C VAL A 252 -29.18 6.97 -3.61
N MET A 253 -29.92 7.93 -4.20
CA MET A 253 -30.26 9.18 -3.54
C MET A 253 -31.13 8.96 -2.28
N GLU A 254 -32.12 8.07 -2.35
CA GLU A 254 -32.97 7.71 -1.19
C GLU A 254 -32.13 7.10 -0.06
N ILE A 255 -31.30 6.11 -0.38
CA ILE A 255 -30.43 5.48 0.62
C ILE A 255 -29.46 6.47 1.25
N MET A 256 -28.92 7.40 0.45
CA MET A 256 -27.97 8.42 0.94
C MET A 256 -28.64 9.50 1.78
N SER A 257 -29.90 9.81 1.51
CA SER A 257 -30.70 10.82 2.24
C SER A 257 -31.29 10.28 3.55
N GLU A 258 -31.20 8.98 3.82
CA GLU A 258 -31.67 8.40 5.09
C GLU A 258 -30.89 8.98 6.29
N GLU A 259 -31.61 9.38 7.32
CA GLU A 259 -30.97 9.78 8.59
C GLU A 259 -30.10 8.63 9.11
N LYS A 260 -28.83 8.92 9.35
CA LYS A 260 -27.92 7.96 9.98
C LYS A 260 -28.44 7.64 11.36
N LYS A 261 -28.72 6.35 11.63
CA LYS A 261 -29.04 5.92 12.97
C LYS A 261 -27.95 6.48 13.93
N PRO A 262 -28.34 7.17 15.00
CA PRO A 262 -27.37 7.70 15.92
C PRO A 262 -26.48 6.55 16.39
N LEU A 263 -25.16 6.80 16.39
CA LEU A 263 -24.20 5.88 16.99
C LEU A 263 -24.67 5.65 18.43
N HIS A 264 -25.21 4.47 18.70
CA HIS A 264 -25.44 4.08 20.09
C HIS A 264 -24.07 4.08 20.77
N ASN A 265 -23.84 5.06 21.63
CA ASN A 265 -22.68 5.05 22.52
C ASN A 265 -22.83 3.85 23.46
N SER A 266 -22.48 2.67 22.96
CA SER A 266 -22.49 1.44 23.75
C SER A 266 -21.14 1.27 24.41
N VAL A 267 -21.11 1.17 25.71
CA VAL A 267 -19.91 0.74 26.44
C VAL A 267 -19.93 -0.79 26.48
N THR A 268 -19.03 -1.40 25.75
CA THR A 268 -18.89 -2.86 25.74
C THR A 268 -17.82 -3.29 26.74
N LEU A 269 -18.21 -4.05 27.74
CA LEU A 269 -17.28 -4.67 28.69
C LEU A 269 -16.96 -6.09 28.21
N SER A 270 -15.68 -6.41 28.05
CA SER A 270 -15.29 -7.75 27.64
C SER A 270 -15.66 -8.79 28.71
N HIS A 271 -16.03 -10.00 28.28
CA HIS A 271 -16.40 -11.09 29.17
C HIS A 271 -15.26 -11.44 30.17
N ASP A 272 -14.01 -11.35 29.72
CA ASP A 272 -12.84 -11.64 30.56
C ASP A 272 -12.62 -10.56 31.64
N THR A 273 -12.97 -9.31 31.35
CA THR A 273 -12.98 -8.24 32.35
C THR A 273 -14.06 -8.48 33.39
N LEU A 274 -15.26 -8.88 32.97
CA LEU A 274 -16.39 -9.15 33.89
C LEU A 274 -16.15 -10.40 34.73
N LYS A 275 -15.49 -11.44 34.25
CA LYS A 275 -15.12 -12.65 35.01
C LYS A 275 -14.32 -12.35 36.31
N LYS A 276 -13.59 -11.24 36.36
CA LYS A 276 -12.85 -10.82 37.58
C LYS A 276 -13.74 -10.40 38.72
N TYR A 277 -14.97 -9.95 38.40
CA TYR A 277 -15.88 -9.35 39.40
C TYR A 277 -17.13 -10.20 39.68
N PHE A 278 -17.43 -11.17 38.77
CA PHE A 278 -18.64 -11.99 38.90
C PHE A 278 -18.30 -13.48 38.98
N PRO A 279 -19.07 -14.24 39.78
CA PRO A 279 -18.96 -15.70 39.86
C PRO A 279 -19.22 -16.35 38.47
N LYS A 280 -18.59 -17.50 38.22
CA LYS A 280 -18.75 -18.24 36.96
C LYS A 280 -20.20 -18.67 36.64
N SER A 281 -21.08 -18.70 37.65
CA SER A 281 -22.48 -19.09 37.51
C SER A 281 -23.39 -17.94 37.02
N TYR A 282 -22.86 -16.69 36.91
CA TYR A 282 -23.68 -15.54 36.53
C TYR A 282 -23.84 -15.50 35.00
N THR A 283 -25.09 -15.37 34.57
CA THR A 283 -25.42 -15.12 33.15
C THR A 283 -25.21 -13.64 32.81
N ALA A 284 -25.01 -13.32 31.50
CA ALA A 284 -24.85 -11.94 31.04
C ALA A 284 -25.97 -10.99 31.53
N LYS A 285 -27.23 -11.45 31.50
CA LYS A 285 -28.38 -10.68 32.03
C LYS A 285 -28.30 -10.42 33.53
N GLN A 286 -27.76 -11.35 34.32
CA GLN A 286 -27.59 -11.17 35.76
C GLN A 286 -26.46 -10.19 36.04
N MET A 287 -25.35 -10.25 35.31
CA MET A 287 -24.25 -9.29 35.40
C MET A 287 -24.73 -7.87 35.06
N GLU A 288 -25.48 -7.71 33.98
CA GLU A 288 -26.09 -6.44 33.55
C GLU A 288 -26.95 -5.81 34.62
N LYS A 289 -27.87 -6.61 35.26
CA LYS A 289 -28.74 -6.12 36.35
C LYS A 289 -27.92 -5.63 37.55
N VAL A 290 -26.87 -6.32 37.93
CA VAL A 290 -26.01 -5.90 39.05
C VAL A 290 -25.25 -4.62 38.70
N ILE A 291 -24.73 -4.50 37.49
CA ILE A 291 -24.01 -3.29 37.01
C ILE A 291 -24.96 -2.09 37.04
N ILE A 292 -26.18 -2.22 36.50
CA ILE A 292 -27.19 -1.14 36.52
C ILE A 292 -27.49 -0.71 37.97
N LYS A 293 -27.71 -1.67 38.86
CA LYS A 293 -27.98 -1.36 40.27
C LYS A 293 -26.83 -0.62 40.94
N LEU A 294 -25.59 -0.97 40.64
CA LEU A 294 -24.43 -0.27 41.20
C LEU A 294 -24.30 1.15 40.61
N LEU A 295 -24.58 1.35 39.32
CA LEU A 295 -24.61 2.67 38.71
C LEU A 295 -25.72 3.56 39.28
N ASP A 296 -26.92 3.03 39.52
CA ASP A 296 -28.01 3.75 40.19
C ASP A 296 -27.62 4.21 41.60
N ASN A 297 -26.99 3.33 42.37
CA ASN A 297 -26.50 3.68 43.70
C ASN A 297 -25.40 4.74 43.65
N TRP A 298 -24.47 4.64 42.70
CA TRP A 298 -23.43 5.63 42.49
C TRP A 298 -24.01 7.00 42.11
N LEU A 299 -25.00 7.03 41.20
CA LEU A 299 -25.66 8.26 40.78
C LEU A 299 -26.35 8.96 41.97
N ARG A 300 -27.11 8.21 42.78
CA ARG A 300 -27.77 8.74 44.03
C ARG A 300 -26.76 9.28 45.04
N SER A 301 -25.62 8.60 45.18
CA SER A 301 -24.54 9.05 46.06
C SER A 301 -23.92 10.35 45.60
N ARG A 302 -23.75 10.50 44.29
CA ARG A 302 -23.19 11.71 43.64
C ARG A 302 -24.15 12.91 43.78
N GLN A 303 -25.45 12.69 43.58
CA GLN A 303 -26.47 13.74 43.77
C GLN A 303 -26.50 14.26 45.20
N ARG A 304 -26.47 13.37 46.20
CA ARG A 304 -26.39 13.75 47.63
C ARG A 304 -25.09 14.48 47.99
N ALA A 305 -24.00 14.23 47.26
CA ALA A 305 -22.73 14.93 47.49
C ALA A 305 -22.70 16.34 46.86
N GLN A 306 -23.55 16.60 45.87
CA GLN A 306 -23.69 17.91 45.23
C GLN A 306 -24.71 18.81 45.95
N GLU A 307 -25.60 18.23 46.75
CA GLU A 307 -26.60 18.96 47.59
C GLU A 307 -26.04 19.37 48.96
N ARG A 308 -24.81 19.02 49.30
CA ARG A 308 -24.08 19.45 50.50
C ARG A 308 -23.03 20.51 50.15
#